data_a9c2b90a1462f843c7b51453a00d84ab
#
_entry.id   a9c2b90a1462f843c7b51453a00d84ab
#
_cell.length_a   1.000
_cell.length_b   1.000
_cell.length_c   1.000
_cell.angle_alpha   90.00
_cell.angle_beta   90.00
_cell.angle_gamma   90.00
#
_symmetry.space_group_name_H-M   'P 1'
#
loop_
_entity.id
_entity.type
_entity.pdbx_description
1 polymer ?
#
loop_
_entity_poly.entity_id
_entity_poly.type
_entity_poly.pdbx_seq_one_letter_code
_entity_poly.pdbx_strand_id
1 'polypeptide(L)'
;YSDLFDYEKGIYVKGKIFDDALAAYTGNIGWNAANVARGLDANYKQRGSDWERSAHIDYLESDGNTTKCLYKQDCGIRIQGNYSRSDLQKGFRLIAKKKYGKETFEYPFFGEDSKDDNGNTVSKFKKLVLRNGGNGAFLTKYADQYWQSLFKQLKCETQASRACVVYLNGEYWGIYILQEDYCDDYFETKHGVSKDKVVMYKGDAERYETGYILEEGKLPKGVDDESYYLNDLYNFFNTHKDLKQTKDYEEFSKFIDVENFKKYFAAQIWINNKWDWPGKNWSMWKTKDKDETNEYADGRWRLCVYDLDFGGISGKSSASDNTIKEDNYKDLGLLD
;
A
#
# COMPACT_ATOMS: atom_id res chain seq x y z
N TYR A 1 -4.45 25.11 -9.17
CA TYR A 1 -4.75 24.47 -10.47
C TYR A 1 -3.46 24.06 -11.18
N SER A 2 -2.49 24.98 -11.30
CA SER A 2 -1.20 24.72 -11.97
C SER A 2 -0.44 23.53 -11.38
N ASP A 3 -0.44 23.34 -10.08
CA ASP A 3 0.26 22.23 -9.42
C ASP A 3 -0.23 20.85 -9.85
N LEU A 4 -1.47 20.74 -10.31
CA LEU A 4 -2.02 19.51 -10.86
C LEU A 4 -1.90 19.42 -12.39
N PHE A 5 -2.12 20.50 -13.12
CA PHE A 5 -2.39 20.46 -14.56
C PHE A 5 -1.39 21.24 -15.43
N ASP A 6 -0.40 21.89 -14.85
CA ASP A 6 0.66 22.54 -15.62
C ASP A 6 1.47 21.52 -16.43
N TYR A 7 1.85 21.90 -17.66
CA TYR A 7 2.54 21.02 -18.60
C TYR A 7 3.91 20.53 -18.09
N GLU A 8 4.68 21.39 -17.43
CA GLU A 8 6.03 21.05 -16.97
C GLU A 8 6.03 20.38 -15.59
N LYS A 9 5.24 20.89 -14.65
CA LYS A 9 5.30 20.54 -13.23
C LYS A 9 4.00 19.98 -12.64
N GLY A 10 2.93 19.91 -13.41
CA GLY A 10 1.64 19.40 -12.95
C GLY A 10 1.71 17.91 -12.71
N ILE A 11 1.31 17.48 -11.51
CA ILE A 11 1.44 16.08 -11.10
C ILE A 11 0.36 15.15 -11.65
N TYR A 12 -0.71 15.70 -12.25
CA TYR A 12 -1.85 14.92 -12.74
C TYR A 12 -1.81 14.62 -14.24
N VAL A 13 -1.02 15.37 -15.00
CA VAL A 13 -0.96 15.30 -16.47
C VAL A 13 0.17 14.36 -16.95
N LYS A 14 0.13 14.04 -18.24
CA LYS A 14 1.27 13.42 -18.94
C LYS A 14 2.47 14.36 -18.92
N GLY A 15 2.26 15.58 -19.35
CA GLY A 15 3.19 16.70 -19.32
C GLY A 15 4.42 16.51 -20.18
N LYS A 16 5.40 17.40 -19.98
CA LYS A 16 6.65 17.46 -20.74
C LYS A 16 7.43 16.15 -20.69
N ILE A 17 7.47 15.49 -19.53
CA ILE A 17 8.21 14.22 -19.38
C ILE A 17 7.69 13.15 -20.34
N PHE A 18 6.37 13.10 -20.56
CA PHE A 18 5.79 12.15 -21.50
C PHE A 18 6.15 12.47 -22.95
N ASP A 19 6.08 13.75 -23.35
CA ASP A 19 6.40 14.15 -24.70
C ASP A 19 7.88 13.92 -25.00
N ASP A 20 8.78 14.20 -24.05
CA ASP A 20 10.21 13.90 -24.17
C ASP A 20 10.45 12.39 -24.30
N ALA A 21 9.77 11.58 -23.49
CA ALA A 21 9.89 10.11 -23.54
C ALA A 21 9.32 9.54 -24.86
N LEU A 22 8.23 10.08 -25.35
CA LEU A 22 7.63 9.69 -26.62
C LEU A 22 8.54 10.08 -27.82
N ALA A 23 9.14 11.25 -27.78
CA ALA A 23 10.09 11.68 -28.81
C ALA A 23 11.36 10.80 -28.86
N ALA A 24 11.79 10.30 -27.71
CA ALA A 24 12.93 9.40 -27.60
C ALA A 24 12.59 7.92 -27.91
N TYR A 25 11.32 7.57 -28.03
CA TYR A 25 10.88 6.20 -28.25
C TYR A 25 11.12 5.75 -29.68
N THR A 26 11.96 4.74 -29.86
CA THR A 26 12.33 4.19 -31.18
C THR A 26 11.56 2.91 -31.56
N GLY A 27 10.72 2.39 -30.66
CA GLY A 27 9.95 1.18 -30.92
C GLY A 27 8.71 1.43 -31.81
N ASN A 28 8.12 0.34 -32.26
CA ASN A 28 6.89 0.41 -33.05
C ASN A 28 5.68 0.66 -32.12
N ILE A 29 5.00 1.77 -32.34
CA ILE A 29 3.80 2.13 -31.56
C ILE A 29 2.59 1.30 -32.01
N GLY A 30 2.39 1.10 -33.32
CA GLY A 30 1.41 0.22 -33.96
C GLY A 30 0.09 0.03 -33.16
N TRP A 31 -0.39 -1.22 -33.13
CA TRP A 31 -1.62 -1.61 -32.45
C TRP A 31 -1.56 -1.53 -30.91
N ASN A 32 -0.35 -1.36 -30.34
CA ASN A 32 -0.11 -1.27 -28.91
C ASN A 32 0.03 0.16 -28.37
N ALA A 33 -0.42 1.16 -29.11
CA ALA A 33 -0.25 2.59 -28.74
C ALA A 33 -0.66 2.91 -27.29
N ALA A 34 -1.76 2.31 -26.82
CA ALA A 34 -2.21 2.53 -25.44
C ALA A 34 -1.23 1.92 -24.41
N ASN A 35 -0.71 0.74 -24.67
CA ASN A 35 0.26 0.09 -23.77
C ASN A 35 1.63 0.78 -23.81
N VAL A 36 2.07 1.22 -25.00
CA VAL A 36 3.28 2.03 -25.15
C VAL A 36 3.13 3.32 -24.36
N ALA A 37 2.01 4.05 -24.53
CA ALA A 37 1.74 5.28 -23.80
C ALA A 37 1.70 5.05 -22.26
N ARG A 38 1.20 3.91 -21.80
CA ARG A 38 1.24 3.53 -20.37
C ARG A 38 2.65 3.19 -19.90
N GLY A 39 3.48 2.60 -20.77
CA GLY A 39 4.87 2.24 -20.48
C GLY A 39 5.80 3.44 -20.36
N LEU A 40 5.58 4.49 -21.19
CA LEU A 40 6.42 5.69 -21.21
C LEU A 40 6.35 6.46 -19.89
N ASP A 41 7.43 7.16 -19.60
CA ASP A 41 7.50 8.06 -18.43
C ASP A 41 6.54 9.25 -18.61
N ALA A 42 6.15 9.88 -17.51
CA ALA A 42 5.18 10.97 -17.49
C ALA A 42 5.25 11.73 -16.15
N ASN A 43 4.74 12.96 -16.11
CA ASN A 43 4.67 13.73 -14.88
C ASN A 43 3.94 12.97 -13.76
N TYR A 44 2.79 12.35 -14.06
CA TYR A 44 2.01 11.59 -13.05
C TYR A 44 2.72 10.32 -12.55
N LYS A 45 3.76 9.85 -13.21
CA LYS A 45 4.56 8.69 -12.74
C LYS A 45 5.63 9.08 -11.75
N GLN A 46 6.01 10.34 -11.72
CA GLN A 46 7.07 10.82 -10.86
C GLN A 46 6.74 10.67 -9.38
N ARG A 47 7.77 10.49 -8.58
CA ARG A 47 7.66 10.15 -7.15
C ARG A 47 8.57 11.05 -6.32
N GLY A 48 8.53 10.86 -5.02
CA GLY A 48 9.40 11.61 -4.10
C GLY A 48 8.82 12.95 -3.66
N SER A 49 9.61 13.69 -2.90
CA SER A 49 9.24 14.98 -2.30
C SER A 49 9.08 16.09 -3.34
N ASP A 50 9.80 16.00 -4.46
CA ASP A 50 9.79 17.02 -5.52
C ASP A 50 8.48 17.00 -6.32
N TRP A 51 7.77 15.87 -6.25
CA TRP A 51 6.45 15.68 -6.86
C TRP A 51 5.31 15.71 -5.84
N GLU A 52 5.55 16.32 -4.68
CA GLU A 52 4.55 16.64 -3.68
C GLU A 52 4.08 18.08 -3.85
N ARG A 53 2.78 18.29 -3.84
CA ARG A 53 2.17 19.62 -3.92
C ARG A 53 1.43 19.94 -2.64
N SER A 54 1.32 21.22 -2.32
CA SER A 54 0.50 21.69 -1.21
C SER A 54 -0.98 21.62 -1.60
N ALA A 55 -1.80 21.17 -0.67
CA ALA A 55 -3.25 21.13 -0.83
C ALA A 55 -3.94 21.46 0.48
N HIS A 56 -5.13 22.04 0.41
CA HIS A 56 -6.07 22.17 1.51
C HIS A 56 -7.15 21.10 1.35
N ILE A 57 -7.49 20.41 2.42
CA ILE A 57 -8.60 19.45 2.43
C ILE A 57 -9.71 19.94 3.34
N ASP A 58 -10.94 19.86 2.85
CA ASP A 58 -12.16 19.96 3.62
C ASP A 58 -12.85 18.58 3.61
N TYR A 59 -13.08 18.02 4.79
CA TYR A 59 -13.85 16.80 4.95
C TYR A 59 -15.28 17.16 5.30
N LEU A 60 -16.20 16.80 4.41
CA LEU A 60 -17.59 17.18 4.48
C LEU A 60 -18.45 15.92 4.71
N GLU A 61 -19.46 16.04 5.55
CA GLU A 61 -20.52 15.05 5.65
C GLU A 61 -21.90 15.70 5.39
N SER A 62 -22.77 14.95 4.70
CA SER A 62 -24.11 15.38 4.37
C SER A 62 -25.13 14.36 4.88
N ASP A 63 -26.19 14.85 5.49
CA ASP A 63 -27.37 14.06 5.89
C ASP A 63 -28.48 14.06 4.80
N GLY A 64 -28.17 14.57 3.61
CA GLY A 64 -29.09 14.75 2.51
C GLY A 64 -29.80 16.11 2.49
N ASN A 65 -29.87 16.81 3.61
CA ASN A 65 -30.48 18.14 3.73
C ASN A 65 -29.44 19.24 3.96
N THR A 66 -28.45 18.92 4.78
CA THR A 66 -27.36 19.86 5.11
C THR A 66 -26.00 19.21 4.92
N THR A 67 -25.02 20.01 4.54
CA THR A 67 -23.62 19.59 4.42
C THR A 67 -22.81 20.39 5.44
N LYS A 68 -22.01 19.68 6.25
CA LYS A 68 -21.15 20.27 7.27
C LYS A 68 -19.71 19.93 6.99
N CYS A 69 -18.83 20.94 7.12
CA CYS A 69 -17.40 20.70 7.16
C CYS A 69 -17.02 20.25 8.58
N LEU A 70 -16.60 19.00 8.71
CA LEU A 70 -16.25 18.39 9.99
C LEU A 70 -14.76 18.44 10.29
N TYR A 71 -13.94 18.55 9.24
CA TYR A 71 -12.51 18.65 9.40
C TYR A 71 -11.88 19.40 8.22
N LYS A 72 -10.80 20.14 8.49
CA LYS A 72 -10.00 20.80 7.47
C LYS A 72 -8.56 20.93 7.87
N GLN A 73 -7.66 20.79 6.92
CA GLN A 73 -6.22 20.87 7.14
C GLN A 73 -5.46 21.08 5.83
N ASP A 74 -4.32 21.78 5.93
CA ASP A 74 -3.32 21.80 4.88
C ASP A 74 -2.46 20.54 4.93
N CYS A 75 -2.10 20.01 3.77
CA CYS A 75 -1.32 18.79 3.65
C CYS A 75 -0.50 18.75 2.35
N GLY A 76 0.35 17.76 2.22
CA GLY A 76 0.97 17.39 0.95
C GLY A 76 0.07 16.44 0.17
N ILE A 77 0.01 16.59 -1.15
CA ILE A 77 -0.66 15.67 -2.05
C ILE A 77 0.31 15.11 -3.08
N ARG A 78 0.24 13.80 -3.33
CA ARG A 78 0.98 13.10 -4.40
C ARG A 78 0.04 12.18 -5.16
N ILE A 79 0.38 11.85 -6.40
CA ILE A 79 -0.31 10.77 -7.11
C ILE A 79 0.03 9.44 -6.44
N GLN A 80 -1.00 8.62 -6.17
CA GLN A 80 -0.91 7.30 -5.57
C GLN A 80 -1.07 6.20 -6.63
N GLY A 81 -0.48 5.04 -6.37
CA GLY A 81 -0.56 3.86 -7.21
C GLY A 81 0.72 3.55 -7.99
N ASN A 82 0.67 2.50 -8.78
CA ASN A 82 1.71 2.13 -9.75
C ASN A 82 1.12 2.19 -11.17
N TYR A 83 0.50 1.12 -11.63
CA TYR A 83 -0.16 1.06 -12.94
C TYR A 83 -1.32 2.07 -13.06
N SER A 84 -2.13 2.19 -12.01
CA SER A 84 -3.28 3.11 -11.93
C SER A 84 -2.93 4.60 -12.00
N ARG A 85 -1.64 4.98 -11.91
CA ARG A 85 -1.20 6.37 -12.18
C ARG A 85 -1.51 6.83 -13.59
N SER A 86 -1.55 5.90 -14.55
CA SER A 86 -1.85 6.20 -15.96
C SER A 86 -3.34 6.25 -16.26
N ASP A 87 -4.22 5.91 -15.31
CA ASP A 87 -5.66 5.99 -15.50
C ASP A 87 -6.15 7.44 -15.57
N LEU A 88 -7.33 7.65 -16.15
CA LEU A 88 -7.92 8.98 -16.24
C LEU A 88 -8.21 9.55 -14.84
N GLN A 89 -8.85 8.77 -13.99
CA GLN A 89 -9.04 9.09 -12.58
C GLN A 89 -7.87 8.51 -11.77
N LYS A 90 -7.02 9.38 -11.23
CA LYS A 90 -5.83 8.99 -10.49
C LYS A 90 -6.08 8.98 -8.99
N GLY A 91 -5.47 8.04 -8.29
CA GLY A 91 -5.45 8.05 -6.83
C GLY A 91 -4.53 9.14 -6.27
N PHE A 92 -4.82 9.57 -5.06
CA PHE A 92 -4.00 10.54 -4.33
C PHE A 92 -3.55 9.98 -2.98
N ARG A 93 -2.34 10.34 -2.57
CA ARG A 93 -1.87 10.20 -1.19
C ARG A 93 -1.85 11.57 -0.54
N LEU A 94 -2.55 11.69 0.58
CA LEU A 94 -2.54 12.86 1.45
C LEU A 94 -1.51 12.63 2.56
N ILE A 95 -0.66 13.61 2.83
CA ILE A 95 0.46 13.47 3.75
C ILE A 95 0.48 14.66 4.70
N ALA A 96 0.25 14.42 5.97
CA ALA A 96 0.40 15.43 7.00
C ALA A 96 1.89 15.63 7.30
N LYS A 97 2.35 16.88 7.25
CA LYS A 97 3.73 17.27 7.56
C LYS A 97 3.77 18.63 8.23
N LYS A 98 4.69 18.81 9.16
CA LYS A 98 4.90 20.07 9.88
C LYS A 98 5.02 21.29 8.96
N LYS A 99 5.64 21.13 7.78
CA LYS A 99 5.75 22.22 6.79
C LYS A 99 4.40 22.73 6.25
N TYR A 100 3.32 21.95 6.41
CA TYR A 100 1.95 22.31 6.07
C TYR A 100 1.09 22.66 7.30
N GLY A 101 1.67 22.61 8.52
CA GLY A 101 1.01 22.94 9.76
C GLY A 101 1.03 21.80 10.78
N LYS A 102 0.23 20.77 10.60
CA LYS A 102 0.16 19.62 11.50
C LYS A 102 0.86 18.38 10.94
N GLU A 103 1.42 17.58 11.84
CA GLU A 103 2.13 16.34 11.47
C GLU A 103 1.20 15.14 11.29
N THR A 104 -0.05 15.25 11.76
CA THR A 104 -1.09 14.22 11.66
C THR A 104 -2.42 14.84 11.28
N PHE A 105 -3.27 14.09 10.59
CA PHE A 105 -4.69 14.36 10.45
C PHE A 105 -5.38 13.89 11.73
N GLU A 106 -6.04 14.79 12.45
CA GLU A 106 -6.64 14.52 13.76
C GLU A 106 -8.17 14.54 13.68
N TYR A 107 -8.74 13.47 13.10
CA TYR A 107 -10.18 13.28 12.98
C TYR A 107 -10.48 11.77 12.78
N PRO A 108 -11.55 11.20 13.37
CA PRO A 108 -11.88 9.78 13.25
C PRO A 108 -12.59 9.47 11.92
N PHE A 109 -11.88 9.62 10.79
CA PHE A 109 -12.43 9.47 9.43
C PHE A 109 -13.17 8.17 9.19
N PHE A 110 -12.78 7.11 9.87
CA PHE A 110 -13.31 5.76 9.67
C PHE A 110 -14.22 5.29 10.82
N GLY A 111 -14.38 6.09 11.89
CA GLY A 111 -15.23 5.77 13.04
C GLY A 111 -14.91 4.38 13.62
N GLU A 112 -15.94 3.56 13.77
CA GLU A 112 -15.84 2.20 14.33
C GLU A 112 -15.06 1.21 13.46
N ASP A 113 -14.82 1.53 12.18
CA ASP A 113 -14.07 0.67 11.28
C ASP A 113 -12.56 0.71 11.50
N SER A 114 -12.06 1.73 12.21
CA SER A 114 -10.65 1.86 12.59
C SER A 114 -10.50 1.92 14.10
N LYS A 115 -10.02 0.84 14.69
CA LYS A 115 -9.78 0.68 16.14
C LYS A 115 -8.32 0.37 16.40
N ASP A 116 -7.83 0.80 17.57
CA ASP A 116 -6.58 0.29 18.14
C ASP A 116 -6.82 -1.04 18.89
N ASP A 117 -5.76 -1.68 19.36
CA ASP A 117 -5.83 -2.94 20.10
C ASP A 117 -6.59 -2.84 21.44
N ASN A 118 -6.76 -1.63 21.98
CA ASN A 118 -7.55 -1.37 23.18
C ASN A 118 -9.03 -1.13 22.86
N GLY A 119 -9.42 -1.16 21.56
CA GLY A 119 -10.78 -0.92 21.11
C GLY A 119 -11.15 0.56 20.98
N ASN A 120 -10.20 1.49 21.12
CA ASN A 120 -10.46 2.91 20.92
C ASN A 120 -10.50 3.24 19.44
N THR A 121 -11.38 4.17 19.06
CA THR A 121 -11.43 4.66 17.68
C THR A 121 -10.18 5.45 17.33
N VAL A 122 -9.52 5.06 16.24
CA VAL A 122 -8.35 5.76 15.73
C VAL A 122 -8.75 7.11 15.15
N SER A 123 -8.06 8.16 15.58
CA SER A 123 -8.31 9.54 15.16
C SER A 123 -7.06 10.28 14.71
N LYS A 124 -5.91 9.60 14.61
CA LYS A 124 -4.65 10.19 14.16
C LYS A 124 -4.07 9.41 13.00
N PHE A 125 -3.77 10.11 11.90
CA PHE A 125 -3.25 9.52 10.67
C PHE A 125 -2.14 10.38 10.09
N LYS A 126 -1.01 9.80 9.79
CA LYS A 126 0.11 10.47 9.11
C LYS A 126 -0.14 10.61 7.63
N LYS A 127 -0.69 9.55 7.03
CA LYS A 127 -0.97 9.41 5.62
C LYS A 127 -2.38 8.87 5.44
N LEU A 128 -3.07 9.36 4.41
CA LEU A 128 -4.36 8.83 3.95
C LEU A 128 -4.28 8.66 2.43
N VAL A 129 -5.04 7.72 1.90
CA VAL A 129 -5.15 7.48 0.46
C VAL A 129 -6.55 7.78 -0.02
N LEU A 130 -6.67 8.52 -1.10
CA LEU A 130 -7.86 8.59 -1.93
C LEU A 130 -7.64 7.63 -3.11
N ARG A 131 -8.13 6.39 -2.97
CA ARG A 131 -7.95 5.33 -3.95
C ARG A 131 -8.97 5.48 -5.07
N ASN A 132 -8.52 5.36 -6.32
CA ASN A 132 -9.39 5.44 -7.50
C ASN A 132 -10.12 4.13 -7.82
N GLY A 133 -9.85 3.05 -7.07
CA GLY A 133 -10.36 1.70 -7.29
C GLY A 133 -9.35 0.75 -7.93
N GLY A 134 -8.12 1.21 -8.18
CA GLY A 134 -7.03 0.39 -8.70
C GLY A 134 -7.38 -0.34 -9.99
N ASN A 135 -6.97 -1.60 -10.12
CA ASN A 135 -7.29 -2.42 -11.29
C ASN A 135 -8.79 -2.79 -11.36
N GLY A 136 -9.50 -2.75 -10.24
CA GLY A 136 -10.94 -2.96 -10.15
C GLY A 136 -11.80 -1.73 -10.52
N ALA A 137 -11.18 -0.59 -10.88
CA ALA A 137 -11.87 0.69 -11.09
C ALA A 137 -13.00 0.63 -12.13
N PHE A 138 -12.86 -0.23 -13.14
CA PHE A 138 -13.84 -0.39 -14.23
C PHE A 138 -14.93 -1.43 -13.94
N LEU A 139 -14.77 -2.23 -12.86
CA LEU A 139 -15.70 -3.29 -12.48
C LEU A 139 -16.50 -2.88 -11.24
N THR A 140 -15.94 -3.08 -10.09
CA THR A 140 -16.61 -2.85 -8.81
C THR A 140 -16.12 -1.59 -8.10
N LYS A 141 -14.93 -1.11 -8.42
CA LYS A 141 -14.22 0.00 -7.76
C LYS A 141 -13.91 -0.25 -6.27
N TYR A 142 -14.46 -1.30 -5.67
CA TYR A 142 -14.46 -1.58 -4.23
C TYR A 142 -13.94 -2.99 -3.88
N ALA A 143 -13.35 -3.71 -4.83
CA ALA A 143 -12.95 -5.11 -4.62
C ALA A 143 -11.94 -5.27 -3.48
N ASP A 144 -10.86 -4.49 -3.49
CA ASP A 144 -9.82 -4.53 -2.45
C ASP A 144 -10.42 -4.34 -1.04
N GLN A 145 -11.25 -3.32 -0.85
CA GLN A 145 -11.84 -3.00 0.44
C GLN A 145 -12.83 -4.08 0.90
N TYR A 146 -13.57 -4.67 -0.03
CA TYR A 146 -14.46 -5.77 0.27
C TYR A 146 -13.68 -6.97 0.83
N TRP A 147 -12.61 -7.38 0.16
CA TRP A 147 -11.77 -8.47 0.63
C TRP A 147 -11.09 -8.14 1.96
N GLN A 148 -10.55 -6.94 2.12
CA GLN A 148 -9.96 -6.50 3.38
C GLN A 148 -10.97 -6.54 4.53
N SER A 149 -12.24 -6.17 4.30
CA SER A 149 -13.28 -6.22 5.33
C SER A 149 -13.57 -7.63 5.82
N LEU A 150 -13.47 -8.63 4.94
CA LEU A 150 -13.59 -10.04 5.30
C LEU A 150 -12.37 -10.52 6.09
N PHE A 151 -11.17 -10.13 5.67
CA PHE A 151 -9.92 -10.55 6.31
C PHE A 151 -9.67 -9.89 7.65
N LYS A 152 -10.27 -8.74 7.91
CA LYS A 152 -10.32 -8.14 9.25
C LYS A 152 -10.87 -9.11 10.30
N GLN A 153 -11.84 -9.95 9.95
CA GLN A 153 -12.41 -10.97 10.84
C GLN A 153 -11.40 -12.06 11.22
N LEU A 154 -10.38 -12.28 10.38
CA LEU A 154 -9.26 -13.19 10.66
C LEU A 154 -8.17 -12.52 11.50
N LYS A 155 -8.34 -11.25 11.88
CA LYS A 155 -7.31 -10.42 12.54
C LYS A 155 -6.04 -10.29 11.69
N CYS A 156 -6.18 -10.24 10.36
CA CYS A 156 -5.11 -9.79 9.48
C CYS A 156 -4.97 -8.27 9.56
N GLU A 157 -3.76 -7.77 9.36
CA GLU A 157 -3.53 -6.34 9.15
C GLU A 157 -4.28 -5.86 7.91
N THR A 158 -5.23 -4.96 8.10
CA THR A 158 -6.09 -4.41 7.05
C THR A 158 -6.21 -2.90 7.19
N GLN A 159 -6.55 -2.23 6.11
CA GLN A 159 -6.72 -0.79 6.05
C GLN A 159 -8.21 -0.45 6.15
N ALA A 160 -8.60 0.34 7.15
CA ALA A 160 -9.95 0.88 7.21
C ALA A 160 -10.21 1.81 6.02
N SER A 161 -11.43 1.81 5.51
CA SER A 161 -11.79 2.55 4.32
C SER A 161 -13.26 2.96 4.29
N ARG A 162 -13.56 4.01 3.54
CA ARG A 162 -14.93 4.43 3.23
C ARG A 162 -15.02 5.07 1.86
N ALA A 163 -16.16 4.87 1.18
CA ALA A 163 -16.44 5.57 -0.07
C ALA A 163 -16.65 7.07 0.18
N CYS A 164 -16.15 7.90 -0.72
CA CYS A 164 -16.33 9.34 -0.69
C CYS A 164 -16.44 9.92 -2.09
N VAL A 165 -17.01 11.11 -2.18
CA VAL A 165 -17.01 11.92 -3.39
C VAL A 165 -15.92 12.97 -3.25
N VAL A 166 -15.09 13.12 -4.27
CA VAL A 166 -14.03 14.12 -4.30
C VAL A 166 -14.41 15.28 -5.20
N TYR A 167 -14.18 16.48 -4.71
CA TYR A 167 -14.20 17.72 -5.48
C TYR A 167 -12.80 18.31 -5.51
N LEU A 168 -12.30 18.70 -6.67
CA LEU A 168 -11.03 19.41 -6.83
C LEU A 168 -11.33 20.87 -7.20
N ASN A 169 -10.97 21.80 -6.31
CA ASN A 169 -11.24 23.23 -6.50
C ASN A 169 -12.72 23.54 -6.83
N GLY A 170 -13.64 22.81 -6.21
CA GLY A 170 -15.08 22.96 -6.41
C GLY A 170 -15.66 22.15 -7.59
N GLU A 171 -14.83 21.53 -8.43
CA GLU A 171 -15.29 20.68 -9.52
C GLU A 171 -15.47 19.24 -9.07
N TYR A 172 -16.58 18.61 -9.45
CA TYR A 172 -16.83 17.19 -9.18
C TYR A 172 -15.76 16.33 -9.87
N TRP A 173 -15.02 15.55 -9.06
CA TRP A 173 -13.91 14.73 -9.56
C TRP A 173 -14.21 13.23 -9.56
N GLY A 174 -15.27 12.82 -8.92
CA GLY A 174 -15.76 11.45 -8.95
C GLY A 174 -15.76 10.76 -7.59
N ILE A 175 -16.12 9.48 -7.62
CA ILE A 175 -16.15 8.61 -6.47
C ILE A 175 -14.75 8.06 -6.22
N TYR A 176 -14.31 8.17 -4.97
CA TYR A 176 -13.06 7.63 -4.46
C TYR A 176 -13.32 6.78 -3.22
N ILE A 177 -12.27 6.11 -2.77
CA ILE A 177 -12.25 5.42 -1.49
C ILE A 177 -11.18 6.07 -0.64
N LEU A 178 -11.61 6.73 0.44
CA LEU A 178 -10.71 7.17 1.49
C LEU A 178 -10.26 5.95 2.26
N GLN A 179 -8.95 5.79 2.46
CA GLN A 179 -8.35 4.59 3.05
C GLN A 179 -7.15 4.95 3.91
N GLU A 180 -6.90 4.17 4.97
CA GLU A 180 -5.66 4.21 5.73
C GLU A 180 -4.46 3.86 4.84
N ASP A 181 -3.28 4.34 5.19
CA ASP A 181 -2.02 3.96 4.52
C ASP A 181 -1.07 3.36 5.55
N TYR A 182 -0.50 2.21 5.24
CA TYR A 182 0.50 1.59 6.10
C TYR A 182 1.76 2.45 6.16
N CYS A 183 2.16 2.78 7.35
CA CYS A 183 3.39 3.50 7.67
C CYS A 183 3.75 3.29 9.15
N ASP A 184 4.88 3.81 9.56
CA ASP A 184 5.35 3.77 10.93
C ASP A 184 4.32 4.32 11.96
N ASP A 185 3.70 5.46 11.65
CA ASP A 185 2.63 6.05 12.48
C ASP A 185 1.35 5.17 12.52
N TYR A 186 1.05 4.38 11.48
CA TYR A 186 -0.06 3.43 11.48
C TYR A 186 0.13 2.39 12.58
N PHE A 187 1.30 1.76 12.63
CA PHE A 187 1.60 0.72 13.60
C PHE A 187 1.72 1.27 15.03
N GLU A 188 2.26 2.49 15.18
CA GLU A 188 2.25 3.18 16.47
C GLU A 188 0.83 3.39 16.97
N THR A 189 -0.06 3.86 16.12
CA THR A 189 -1.45 4.19 16.50
C THR A 189 -2.29 2.94 16.76
N LYS A 190 -2.10 1.88 15.96
CA LYS A 190 -2.88 0.64 16.09
C LYS A 190 -2.41 -0.25 17.23
N HIS A 191 -1.10 -0.41 17.36
CA HIS A 191 -0.48 -1.40 18.23
C HIS A 191 0.33 -0.82 19.38
N GLY A 192 0.41 0.50 19.49
CA GLY A 192 1.18 1.15 20.56
C GLY A 192 2.70 0.92 20.48
N VAL A 193 3.21 0.44 19.35
CA VAL A 193 4.66 0.29 19.15
C VAL A 193 5.30 1.64 18.83
N SER A 194 6.54 1.86 19.25
CA SER A 194 7.25 3.11 18.89
C SER A 194 7.53 3.13 17.39
N LYS A 195 7.06 4.15 16.68
CA LYS A 195 7.26 4.32 15.24
C LYS A 195 8.74 4.35 14.84
N ASP A 196 9.61 4.90 15.66
CA ASP A 196 11.05 4.93 15.40
C ASP A 196 11.68 3.54 15.37
N LYS A 197 11.00 2.54 15.92
CA LYS A 197 11.42 1.14 15.93
C LYS A 197 10.82 0.32 14.78
N VAL A 198 9.81 0.84 14.10
CA VAL A 198 9.15 0.14 12.98
C VAL A 198 10.08 0.06 11.77
N VAL A 199 10.13 -1.11 11.16
CA VAL A 199 10.65 -1.34 9.82
C VAL A 199 9.59 -2.05 9.00
N MET A 200 9.42 -1.63 7.74
CA MET A 200 8.44 -2.22 6.84
C MET A 200 9.03 -2.36 5.44
N TYR A 201 8.90 -3.55 4.89
CA TYR A 201 9.21 -3.84 3.50
C TYR A 201 7.95 -3.92 2.66
N LYS A 202 8.10 -3.53 1.42
CA LYS A 202 7.08 -3.66 0.37
C LYS A 202 7.64 -4.43 -0.81
N GLY A 203 6.95 -5.46 -1.25
CA GLY A 203 7.34 -6.29 -2.38
C GLY A 203 6.64 -5.92 -3.67
N ASP A 204 7.43 -5.79 -4.72
CA ASP A 204 7.00 -5.61 -6.09
C ASP A 204 8.15 -6.01 -7.04
N ALA A 205 8.15 -7.28 -7.46
CA ALA A 205 9.20 -7.85 -8.32
C ALA A 205 9.19 -7.26 -9.73
N GLU A 206 8.09 -6.64 -10.17
CA GLU A 206 8.03 -5.95 -11.47
C GLU A 206 8.68 -4.56 -11.41
N ARG A 207 8.77 -3.99 -10.21
CA ARG A 207 9.20 -2.61 -10.00
C ARG A 207 10.60 -2.48 -9.42
N TYR A 208 10.98 -3.38 -8.53
CA TYR A 208 12.26 -3.34 -7.83
C TYR A 208 13.15 -4.49 -8.30
N GLU A 209 14.40 -4.18 -8.62
CA GLU A 209 15.39 -5.16 -9.06
C GLU A 209 15.61 -6.25 -8.00
N THR A 210 15.55 -5.89 -6.73
CA THR A 210 15.63 -6.81 -5.58
C THR A 210 14.30 -7.51 -5.27
N GLY A 211 13.20 -7.16 -5.97
CA GLY A 211 11.86 -7.62 -5.68
C GLY A 211 11.16 -6.89 -4.51
N TYR A 212 11.84 -6.02 -3.78
CA TYR A 212 11.30 -5.28 -2.64
C TYR A 212 12.02 -3.95 -2.39
N ILE A 213 11.47 -3.16 -1.46
CA ILE A 213 12.07 -1.91 -0.96
C ILE A 213 11.81 -1.79 0.55
N LEU A 214 12.73 -1.18 1.28
CA LEU A 214 12.50 -0.70 2.65
C LEU A 214 11.62 0.56 2.59
N GLU A 215 10.32 0.41 2.86
CA GLU A 215 9.34 1.51 2.76
C GLU A 215 9.34 2.39 4.02
N GLU A 216 9.47 1.78 5.21
CA GLU A 216 9.58 2.48 6.49
C GLU A 216 10.75 1.94 7.31
N GLY A 217 11.33 2.81 8.12
CA GLY A 217 12.52 2.53 8.92
C GLY A 217 13.77 3.17 8.33
N LYS A 218 14.83 3.16 9.13
CA LYS A 218 16.15 3.68 8.74
C LYS A 218 17.19 2.60 8.95
N LEU A 219 18.04 2.42 7.96
CA LEU A 219 19.22 1.58 8.09
C LEU A 219 20.18 2.14 9.15
N PRO A 220 20.96 1.29 9.82
CA PRO A 220 22.02 1.75 10.71
C PRO A 220 23.04 2.63 9.97
N LYS A 221 23.70 3.51 10.72
CA LYS A 221 24.70 4.40 10.13
C LYS A 221 25.83 3.59 9.46
N GLY A 222 26.07 3.87 8.18
CA GLY A 222 27.12 3.21 7.38
C GLY A 222 26.67 1.87 6.75
N VAL A 223 25.39 1.55 6.83
CA VAL A 223 24.78 0.41 6.13
C VAL A 223 23.98 0.94 4.96
N ASP A 224 24.33 0.51 3.74
CA ASP A 224 23.64 0.88 2.49
C ASP A 224 22.82 -0.30 1.92
N ASP A 225 22.93 -1.49 2.50
CA ASP A 225 22.21 -2.68 2.07
C ASP A 225 20.76 -2.65 2.59
N GLU A 226 19.82 -2.47 1.68
CA GLU A 226 18.38 -2.47 1.99
C GLU A 226 17.88 -3.81 2.55
N SER A 227 18.59 -4.92 2.32
CA SER A 227 18.24 -6.24 2.87
C SER A 227 18.59 -6.41 4.35
N TYR A 228 19.28 -5.45 4.96
CA TYR A 228 19.84 -5.54 6.31
C TYR A 228 18.92 -6.21 7.35
N TYR A 229 17.66 -5.78 7.40
CA TYR A 229 16.70 -6.32 8.39
C TYR A 229 16.11 -7.68 8.00
N LEU A 230 16.39 -8.17 6.79
CA LEU A 230 15.98 -9.49 6.29
C LEU A 230 17.08 -10.54 6.46
N ASN A 231 18.30 -10.14 6.80
CA ASN A 231 19.46 -11.04 6.85
C ASN A 231 19.26 -12.25 7.76
N ASP A 232 18.55 -12.09 8.87
CA ASP A 232 18.25 -13.22 9.78
C ASP A 232 17.37 -14.27 9.10
N LEU A 233 16.36 -13.84 8.33
CA LEU A 233 15.51 -14.74 7.54
C LEU A 233 16.31 -15.42 6.42
N TYR A 234 17.11 -14.65 5.67
CA TYR A 234 17.94 -15.21 4.61
C TYR A 234 18.94 -16.24 5.17
N ASN A 235 19.61 -15.95 6.28
CA ASN A 235 20.53 -16.87 6.92
C ASN A 235 19.82 -18.14 7.40
N PHE A 236 18.61 -18.00 7.93
CA PHE A 236 17.81 -19.14 8.33
C PHE A 236 17.47 -20.03 7.12
N PHE A 237 16.92 -19.49 6.04
CA PHE A 237 16.56 -20.26 4.84
C PHE A 237 17.77 -20.85 4.12
N ASN A 238 18.92 -20.19 4.14
CA ASN A 238 20.16 -20.75 3.58
C ASN A 238 20.66 -21.99 4.33
N THR A 239 20.32 -22.12 5.61
CA THR A 239 20.76 -23.22 6.47
C THR A 239 19.71 -24.30 6.68
N HIS A 240 18.42 -23.98 6.49
CA HIS A 240 17.27 -24.85 6.69
C HIS A 240 16.47 -24.98 5.39
N LYS A 241 16.52 -26.16 4.79
CA LYS A 241 15.86 -26.43 3.50
C LYS A 241 14.36 -26.68 3.60
N ASP A 242 13.90 -27.11 4.77
CA ASP A 242 12.48 -27.34 5.05
C ASP A 242 12.21 -27.21 6.56
N LEU A 243 10.93 -27.12 6.93
CA LEU A 243 10.48 -26.99 8.32
C LEU A 243 9.89 -28.30 8.89
N LYS A 244 10.32 -29.44 8.39
CA LYS A 244 9.78 -30.76 8.81
C LYS A 244 10.18 -31.14 10.24
N GLN A 245 11.30 -30.62 10.70
CA GLN A 245 11.75 -30.87 12.06
C GLN A 245 11.13 -29.85 13.02
N THR A 246 10.58 -30.29 14.14
CA THR A 246 9.97 -29.40 15.14
C THR A 246 10.94 -28.31 15.58
N LYS A 247 12.22 -28.64 15.75
CA LYS A 247 13.26 -27.67 16.13
C LYS A 247 13.40 -26.53 15.09
N ASP A 248 13.38 -26.85 13.80
CA ASP A 248 13.54 -25.88 12.73
C ASP A 248 12.30 -24.96 12.64
N TYR A 249 11.11 -25.54 12.86
CA TYR A 249 9.88 -24.79 12.95
C TYR A 249 9.86 -23.85 14.18
N GLU A 250 10.31 -24.32 15.34
CA GLU A 250 10.44 -23.50 16.54
C GLU A 250 11.44 -22.34 16.34
N GLU A 251 12.55 -22.59 15.63
CA GLU A 251 13.51 -21.56 15.28
C GLU A 251 12.92 -20.54 14.31
N PHE A 252 12.27 -20.97 13.25
CA PHE A 252 11.58 -20.14 12.31
C PHE A 252 10.53 -19.22 12.98
N SER A 253 9.79 -19.76 13.96
CA SER A 253 8.78 -19.00 14.71
C SER A 253 9.32 -17.84 15.54
N LYS A 254 10.66 -17.76 15.72
CA LYS A 254 11.30 -16.61 16.37
C LYS A 254 11.45 -15.41 15.46
N PHE A 255 11.42 -15.61 14.15
CA PHE A 255 11.57 -14.57 13.15
C PHE A 255 10.22 -14.06 12.61
N ILE A 256 9.22 -14.93 12.56
CA ILE A 256 7.90 -14.58 12.02
C ILE A 256 6.78 -14.86 13.02
N ASP A 257 5.73 -14.10 12.94
CA ASP A 257 4.45 -14.41 13.57
C ASP A 257 3.71 -15.44 12.72
N VAL A 258 3.87 -16.71 13.08
CA VAL A 258 3.35 -17.85 12.32
C VAL A 258 1.84 -17.80 12.18
N GLU A 259 1.11 -17.31 13.18
CA GLU A 259 -0.36 -17.21 13.12
C GLU A 259 -0.80 -16.11 12.16
N ASN A 260 -0.10 -14.97 12.13
CA ASN A 260 -0.34 -13.93 11.13
C ASN A 260 -0.07 -14.47 9.72
N PHE A 261 1.06 -15.13 9.50
CA PHE A 261 1.42 -15.71 8.20
C PHE A 261 0.39 -16.74 7.72
N LYS A 262 -0.03 -17.68 8.55
CA LYS A 262 -1.05 -18.68 8.21
C LYS A 262 -2.36 -18.02 7.75
N LYS A 263 -2.82 -17.02 8.49
CA LYS A 263 -4.07 -16.30 8.16
C LYS A 263 -3.94 -15.52 6.87
N TYR A 264 -2.81 -14.82 6.68
CA TYR A 264 -2.53 -14.07 5.46
C TYR A 264 -2.50 -15.00 4.23
N PHE A 265 -1.73 -16.10 4.29
CA PHE A 265 -1.65 -17.06 3.19
C PHE A 265 -3.00 -17.72 2.91
N ALA A 266 -3.73 -18.14 3.94
CA ALA A 266 -5.06 -18.70 3.79
C ALA A 266 -6.02 -17.71 3.09
N ALA A 267 -5.95 -16.43 3.46
CA ALA A 267 -6.73 -15.37 2.84
C ALA A 267 -6.41 -15.20 1.35
N GLN A 268 -5.13 -15.09 0.99
CA GLN A 268 -4.68 -14.92 -0.39
C GLN A 268 -5.05 -16.12 -1.28
N ILE A 269 -4.87 -17.33 -0.74
CA ILE A 269 -5.24 -18.57 -1.43
C ILE A 269 -6.76 -18.66 -1.64
N TRP A 270 -7.54 -18.34 -0.60
CA TRP A 270 -9.00 -18.43 -0.66
C TRP A 270 -9.62 -17.50 -1.71
N ILE A 271 -9.09 -16.28 -1.85
CA ILE A 271 -9.55 -15.35 -2.90
C ILE A 271 -8.90 -15.59 -4.26
N ASN A 272 -7.99 -16.58 -4.35
CA ASN A 272 -7.25 -16.89 -5.57
C ASN A 272 -6.56 -15.65 -6.20
N ASN A 273 -5.80 -14.92 -5.40
CA ASN A 273 -5.11 -13.68 -5.82
C ASN A 273 -3.81 -13.97 -6.58
N LYS A 274 -3.86 -14.82 -7.59
CA LYS A 274 -2.70 -15.36 -8.32
C LYS A 274 -2.03 -14.41 -9.31
N TRP A 275 -2.66 -13.28 -9.63
CA TRP A 275 -2.14 -12.35 -10.62
C TRP A 275 -1.11 -11.38 -10.06
N ASP A 276 -1.25 -11.04 -8.81
CA ASP A 276 -0.39 -10.09 -8.14
C ASP A 276 0.45 -10.76 -7.07
N TRP A 277 -0.14 -11.62 -6.29
CA TRP A 277 0.51 -12.27 -5.18
C TRP A 277 1.00 -13.67 -5.59
N PRO A 278 2.18 -14.12 -5.11
CA PRO A 278 3.08 -13.45 -4.15
C PRO A 278 4.15 -12.54 -4.78
N GLY A 279 4.21 -12.35 -6.11
CA GLY A 279 5.24 -11.59 -6.81
C GLY A 279 5.28 -10.11 -6.49
N LYS A 280 4.14 -9.55 -6.19
CA LYS A 280 3.97 -8.14 -5.83
C LYS A 280 2.80 -7.99 -4.87
N ASN A 281 2.59 -6.76 -4.41
CA ASN A 281 1.48 -6.42 -3.51
C ASN A 281 1.51 -7.20 -2.18
N TRP A 282 2.71 -7.44 -1.67
CA TRP A 282 2.91 -7.88 -0.30
C TRP A 282 3.62 -6.79 0.51
N SER A 283 3.36 -6.77 1.79
CA SER A 283 4.05 -5.91 2.75
C SER A 283 4.23 -6.66 4.05
N MET A 284 5.36 -6.47 4.69
CA MET A 284 5.61 -7.02 6.02
C MET A 284 6.36 -6.03 6.89
N TRP A 285 6.08 -6.09 8.18
CA TRP A 285 6.66 -5.19 9.15
C TRP A 285 7.07 -5.91 10.44
N LYS A 286 7.97 -5.30 11.18
CA LYS A 286 8.34 -5.68 12.56
C LYS A 286 8.89 -4.47 13.30
N THR A 287 9.15 -4.63 14.60
CA THR A 287 10.02 -3.70 15.35
C THR A 287 11.47 -4.15 15.27
N LYS A 288 12.41 -3.19 15.19
CA LYS A 288 13.87 -3.44 15.21
C LYS A 288 14.33 -4.06 16.54
N ASP A 289 13.78 -3.54 17.62
CA ASP A 289 14.10 -3.93 18.99
C ASP A 289 12.88 -4.58 19.61
N LYS A 290 13.11 -5.52 20.52
CA LYS A 290 12.06 -6.17 21.29
C LYS A 290 11.67 -5.32 22.50
N ASP A 291 10.36 -5.32 22.77
CA ASP A 291 9.78 -4.76 23.98
C ASP A 291 8.78 -5.76 24.54
N GLU A 292 9.14 -6.43 25.62
CA GLU A 292 8.33 -7.50 26.22
C GLU A 292 6.99 -7.02 26.80
N THR A 293 6.81 -5.70 26.91
CA THR A 293 5.55 -5.11 27.39
C THR A 293 4.49 -4.96 26.32
N ASN A 294 4.87 -5.17 25.05
CA ASN A 294 3.96 -5.05 23.90
C ASN A 294 4.11 -6.26 22.97
N GLU A 295 3.04 -7.02 22.77
CA GLU A 295 3.03 -8.25 21.97
C GLU A 295 3.41 -8.03 20.49
N TYR A 296 3.20 -6.81 19.94
CA TYR A 296 3.58 -6.45 18.59
C TYR A 296 5.03 -5.94 18.48
N ALA A 297 5.67 -5.66 19.59
CA ALA A 297 7.08 -5.24 19.65
C ALA A 297 8.03 -6.42 19.94
N ASP A 298 7.70 -7.62 19.48
CA ASP A 298 8.45 -8.85 19.70
C ASP A 298 9.58 -9.11 18.68
N GLY A 299 9.71 -8.23 17.67
CA GLY A 299 10.72 -8.33 16.62
C GLY A 299 10.42 -9.37 15.54
N ARG A 300 9.22 -9.95 15.51
CA ARG A 300 8.78 -10.91 14.50
C ARG A 300 8.10 -10.22 13.33
N TRP A 301 8.35 -10.73 12.13
CA TRP A 301 7.71 -10.26 10.92
C TRP A 301 6.22 -10.59 10.89
N ARG A 302 5.41 -9.63 10.45
CA ARG A 302 3.96 -9.74 10.21
C ARG A 302 3.62 -9.21 8.84
N LEU A 303 2.75 -9.91 8.13
CA LEU A 303 2.26 -9.53 6.80
C LEU A 303 1.04 -8.62 6.92
N CYS A 304 0.95 -7.66 6.02
CA CYS A 304 -0.17 -6.74 5.86
C CYS A 304 -0.92 -7.05 4.58
N VAL A 305 -2.23 -7.01 4.63
CA VAL A 305 -3.10 -7.24 3.47
C VAL A 305 -3.39 -5.92 2.77
N TYR A 306 -3.12 -5.83 1.48
CA TYR A 306 -3.50 -4.69 0.66
C TYR A 306 -3.48 -5.04 -0.84
N ASP A 307 -4.16 -4.20 -1.65
CA ASP A 307 -4.20 -4.26 -3.11
C ASP A 307 -4.69 -5.62 -3.65
N LEU A 308 -5.87 -6.04 -3.17
CA LEU A 308 -6.50 -7.31 -3.49
C LEU A 308 -7.43 -7.23 -4.72
N ASP A 309 -7.19 -6.31 -5.63
CA ASP A 309 -8.07 -6.00 -6.77
C ASP A 309 -8.33 -7.21 -7.68
N PHE A 310 -7.38 -8.14 -7.75
CA PHE A 310 -7.48 -9.35 -8.58
C PHE A 310 -8.05 -10.57 -7.83
N GLY A 311 -8.33 -10.45 -6.55
CA GLY A 311 -8.95 -11.53 -5.78
C GLY A 311 -10.35 -11.84 -6.27
N GLY A 312 -10.65 -13.12 -6.55
CA GLY A 312 -11.98 -13.68 -6.83
C GLY A 312 -12.74 -13.16 -8.05
N ILE A 313 -12.35 -12.03 -8.64
CA ILE A 313 -13.14 -11.29 -9.64
C ILE A 313 -12.49 -11.31 -11.04
N SER A 314 -11.27 -11.73 -11.17
CA SER A 314 -10.48 -11.49 -12.38
C SER A 314 -10.92 -12.28 -13.63
N GLY A 315 -12.09 -12.89 -13.66
CA GLY A 315 -12.64 -13.60 -14.82
C GLY A 315 -11.75 -14.71 -15.42
N LYS A 316 -10.53 -14.82 -14.91
CA LYS A 316 -9.49 -15.79 -15.26
C LYS A 316 -9.21 -16.76 -14.10
N SER A 317 -9.87 -16.56 -12.95
CA SER A 317 -9.77 -17.43 -11.78
C SER A 317 -10.91 -18.43 -11.79
N SER A 318 -10.62 -19.69 -11.50
CA SER A 318 -11.58 -20.77 -11.31
C SER A 318 -11.53 -21.28 -9.88
N ALA A 319 -12.65 -21.73 -9.35
CA ALA A 319 -12.68 -22.39 -8.03
C ALA A 319 -11.84 -23.68 -7.99
N SER A 320 -11.47 -24.21 -9.16
CA SER A 320 -10.58 -25.38 -9.30
C SER A 320 -9.10 -25.02 -9.41
N ASP A 321 -8.77 -23.74 -9.49
CA ASP A 321 -7.38 -23.31 -9.58
C ASP A 321 -6.65 -23.62 -8.27
N ASN A 322 -5.43 -24.09 -8.39
CA ASN A 322 -4.56 -24.27 -7.24
C ASN A 322 -3.56 -23.14 -7.19
N THR A 323 -3.90 -22.12 -6.41
CA THR A 323 -3.09 -20.92 -6.25
C THR A 323 -1.66 -21.21 -5.78
N ILE A 324 -1.41 -22.35 -5.13
CA ILE A 324 -0.08 -22.74 -4.63
C ILE A 324 0.76 -23.45 -5.70
N LYS A 325 0.12 -24.06 -6.72
CA LYS A 325 0.82 -24.90 -7.72
C LYS A 325 1.17 -24.17 -9.02
N GLU A 326 0.74 -22.93 -9.20
CA GLU A 326 0.97 -22.23 -10.45
C GLU A 326 2.40 -21.66 -10.54
N ASP A 327 2.95 -21.62 -11.76
CA ASP A 327 4.34 -21.24 -12.06
C ASP A 327 4.75 -19.83 -11.64
N ASN A 328 3.80 -19.00 -11.19
CA ASN A 328 4.03 -17.65 -10.71
C ASN A 328 4.87 -17.58 -9.40
N TYR A 329 5.12 -18.70 -8.75
CA TYR A 329 5.92 -18.78 -7.52
C TYR A 329 7.40 -19.04 -7.75
N LYS A 330 7.78 -19.48 -8.95
CA LYS A 330 9.16 -19.91 -9.25
C LYS A 330 10.16 -18.78 -9.30
N ASP A 331 9.71 -17.53 -9.51
CA ASP A 331 10.60 -16.39 -9.72
C ASP A 331 10.81 -15.52 -8.48
N LEU A 332 10.29 -15.92 -7.32
CA LEU A 332 10.14 -15.00 -6.19
C LEU A 332 11.10 -15.18 -5.02
N GLY A 333 11.85 -16.28 -5.00
CA GLY A 333 12.86 -16.52 -3.95
C GLY A 333 12.34 -16.52 -2.49
N LEU A 334 11.06 -16.26 -2.29
CA LEU A 334 10.40 -16.24 -0.97
C LEU A 334 9.79 -17.59 -0.58
N LEU A 335 9.66 -18.52 -1.53
CA LEU A 335 9.01 -19.82 -1.33
C LEU A 335 9.81 -21.00 -1.92
N ASP A 336 10.98 -20.77 -2.51
CA ASP A 336 11.96 -21.80 -2.83
C ASP A 336 12.72 -22.22 -1.54
#